data_6e15347172294534373e5b1f8076032e
#
_entry.id   6e15347172294534373e5b1f8076032e
#
_cell.length_a   1.000
_cell.length_b   1.000
_cell.length_c   1.000
_cell.angle_alpha   90.00
_cell.angle_beta   90.00
_cell.angle_gamma   90.00
#
_symmetry.space_group_name_H-M   'P 1'
#
loop_
_entity.id
_entity.type
_entity.pdbx_description
1 polymer ?
#
loop_
_entity_poly.entity_id
_entity_poly.type
_entity_poly.pdbx_seq_one_letter_code
_entity_poly.pdbx_strand_id
1 'polypeptide(L)'
;MKILVTGASGFIGSYIVEEALRQGMETWAAVRPTSSRKYLQDERIHFINLNLSSEEELEKELAPHEFDYIVHAAGATKCLHAEDFYKVNTEGTKHLVNAILHLGMPIKRFVLKKSNSLLIKKWLKQWKVV
;
A
#
# COMPACT_ATOMS: atom_id res chain seq x y z
N MET A 1 -9.34 -12.37 -5.67
CA MET A 1 -8.72 -11.67 -4.52
C MET A 1 -8.31 -10.29 -4.94
N LYS A 2 -8.58 -9.31 -4.12
CA LYS A 2 -8.32 -7.89 -4.40
C LYS A 2 -7.29 -7.35 -3.41
N ILE A 3 -6.20 -6.76 -3.92
CA ILE A 3 -5.11 -6.25 -3.11
C ILE A 3 -4.88 -4.77 -3.35
N LEU A 4 -4.63 -4.03 -2.28
CA LEU A 4 -4.19 -2.64 -2.30
C LEU A 4 -2.73 -2.57 -1.86
N VAL A 5 -1.90 -1.91 -2.65
CA VAL A 5 -0.50 -1.66 -2.30
C VAL A 5 -0.28 -0.16 -2.21
N THR A 6 0.04 0.33 -1.01
CA THR A 6 0.45 1.73 -0.84
C THR A 6 1.95 1.87 -1.07
N GLY A 7 2.40 3.05 -1.49
CA GLY A 7 3.81 3.24 -1.84
C GLY A 7 4.21 2.43 -3.08
N ALA A 8 3.27 2.17 -3.96
CA ALA A 8 3.44 1.30 -5.12
C ALA A 8 4.47 1.83 -6.12
N SER A 9 4.69 3.13 -6.20
CA SER A 9 5.68 3.74 -7.09
C SER A 9 7.13 3.54 -6.64
N GLY A 10 7.34 3.14 -5.37
CA GLY A 10 8.67 2.85 -4.84
C GLY A 10 9.19 1.49 -5.30
N PHE A 11 10.47 1.24 -5.03
CA PHE A 11 11.12 -0.01 -5.43
C PHE A 11 10.44 -1.26 -4.84
N ILE A 12 10.22 -1.26 -3.53
CA ILE A 12 9.58 -2.39 -2.86
C ILE A 12 8.10 -2.49 -3.23
N GLY A 13 7.39 -1.36 -3.24
CA GLY A 13 5.97 -1.34 -3.60
C GLY A 13 5.71 -1.85 -5.01
N SER A 14 6.51 -1.44 -5.98
CA SER A 14 6.38 -1.91 -7.35
C SER A 14 6.67 -3.41 -7.48
N TYR A 15 7.61 -3.93 -6.72
CA TYR A 15 7.91 -5.36 -6.68
C TYR A 15 6.70 -6.15 -6.13
N ILE A 16 6.05 -5.64 -5.11
CA ILE A 16 4.84 -6.26 -4.53
C ILE A 16 3.69 -6.26 -5.55
N VAL A 17 3.51 -5.16 -6.27
CA VAL A 17 2.50 -5.06 -7.34
C VAL A 17 2.75 -6.11 -8.42
N GLU A 18 3.98 -6.24 -8.87
CA GLU A 18 4.37 -7.24 -9.87
C GLU A 18 4.05 -8.66 -9.39
N GLU A 19 4.40 -8.97 -8.15
CA GLU A 19 4.13 -10.28 -7.55
C GLU A 19 2.63 -10.56 -7.43
N ALA A 20 1.85 -9.57 -7.02
CA ALA A 20 0.40 -9.70 -6.93
C ALA A 20 -0.24 -9.99 -8.28
N LEU A 21 0.21 -9.31 -9.33
CA LEU A 21 -0.24 -9.57 -10.70
C LEU A 21 0.11 -10.99 -11.15
N ARG A 22 1.31 -11.44 -10.83
CA ARG A 22 1.77 -12.79 -11.17
C ARG A 22 0.91 -13.85 -10.48
N GLN A 23 0.40 -13.55 -9.30
CA GLN A 23 -0.50 -14.43 -8.54
C GLN A 23 -1.96 -14.37 -9.00
N GLY A 24 -2.27 -13.56 -10.00
CA GLY A 24 -3.61 -13.42 -10.54
C GLY A 24 -4.55 -12.57 -9.71
N MET A 25 -4.04 -11.70 -8.85
CA MET A 25 -4.87 -10.83 -8.02
C MET A 25 -5.29 -9.56 -8.75
N GLU A 26 -6.50 -9.09 -8.47
CA GLU A 26 -6.91 -7.73 -8.87
C GLU A 26 -6.11 -6.73 -8.05
N THR A 27 -5.17 -6.04 -8.71
CA THR A 27 -4.14 -5.24 -8.05
C THR A 27 -4.39 -3.76 -8.19
N TRP A 28 -4.47 -3.09 -7.06
CA TRP A 28 -4.63 -1.65 -6.95
C TRP A 28 -3.39 -1.00 -6.38
N ALA A 29 -2.84 -0.05 -7.11
CA ALA A 29 -1.64 0.68 -6.72
C ALA A 29 -2.02 2.08 -6.24
N ALA A 30 -1.74 2.36 -4.98
CA ALA A 30 -1.94 3.69 -4.43
C ALA A 30 -0.70 4.54 -4.75
N VAL A 31 -0.92 5.57 -5.54
CA VAL A 31 0.12 6.49 -6.00
C VAL A 31 -0.35 7.93 -5.86
N ARG A 32 0.59 8.86 -5.69
CA ARG A 32 0.28 10.29 -5.76
C ARG A 32 0.22 10.74 -7.22
N PRO A 33 -0.53 11.81 -7.55
CA PRO A 33 -0.58 12.32 -8.92
C PRO A 33 0.79 12.67 -9.50
N THR A 34 1.73 13.09 -8.66
CA THR A 34 3.09 13.47 -9.03
C THR A 34 4.09 12.31 -9.02
N SER A 35 3.67 11.11 -8.59
CA SER A 35 4.55 9.97 -8.52
C SER A 35 4.92 9.43 -9.89
N SER A 36 6.17 8.98 -10.04
CA SER A 36 6.60 8.27 -11.24
C SER A 36 5.92 6.91 -11.32
N ARG A 37 5.44 6.56 -12.50
CA ARG A 37 4.86 5.25 -12.78
C ARG A 37 5.82 4.37 -13.59
N LYS A 38 7.11 4.66 -13.50
CA LYS A 38 8.17 3.98 -14.25
C LYS A 38 8.12 2.45 -14.09
N TYR A 39 7.85 1.97 -12.89
CA TYR A 39 7.79 0.55 -12.56
C TYR A 39 6.36 -0.02 -12.59
N LEU A 40 5.36 0.78 -12.99
CA LEU A 40 3.95 0.42 -12.95
C LEU A 40 3.34 0.52 -14.37
N GLN A 41 3.93 -0.20 -15.32
CA GLN A 41 3.56 -0.14 -16.74
C GLN A 41 2.58 -1.23 -17.17
N ASP A 42 2.29 -2.21 -16.31
CA ASP A 42 1.36 -3.30 -16.65
C ASP A 42 -0.07 -2.76 -16.74
N GLU A 43 -0.77 -3.06 -17.82
CA GLU A 43 -2.12 -2.59 -18.08
C GLU A 43 -3.16 -3.12 -17.08
N ARG A 44 -2.86 -4.19 -16.38
CA ARG A 44 -3.76 -4.79 -15.38
C ARG A 44 -3.79 -4.03 -14.06
N ILE A 45 -2.86 -3.08 -13.86
CA ILE A 45 -2.79 -2.30 -12.62
C ILE A 45 -3.92 -1.26 -12.59
N HIS A 46 -4.70 -1.27 -11.51
CA HIS A 46 -5.65 -0.21 -11.20
C HIS A 46 -4.97 0.82 -10.29
N PHE A 47 -5.20 2.09 -10.55
CA PHE A 47 -4.59 3.16 -9.77
C PHE A 47 -5.63 3.84 -8.87
N ILE A 48 -5.20 4.19 -7.66
CA ILE A 48 -6.01 4.93 -6.70
C ILE A 48 -5.13 6.00 -6.05
N ASN A 49 -5.69 7.18 -5.82
CA ASN A 49 -5.01 8.26 -5.14
C ASN A 49 -5.44 8.26 -3.67
N LEU A 50 -4.50 7.98 -2.76
CA LEU A 50 -4.77 7.98 -1.33
C LEU A 50 -3.95 9.07 -0.64
N ASN A 51 -4.62 9.95 0.08
CA ASN A 51 -3.96 10.96 0.90
C ASN A 51 -3.85 10.46 2.34
N LEU A 52 -2.66 9.97 2.71
CA LEU A 52 -2.39 9.42 4.03
C LEU A 52 -2.40 10.48 5.14
N SER A 53 -2.41 11.75 4.81
CA SER A 53 -2.49 12.82 5.79
C SER A 53 -3.92 13.15 6.24
N SER A 54 -4.92 12.59 5.59
CA SER A 54 -6.34 12.83 5.91
C SER A 54 -7.11 11.53 6.04
N GLU A 55 -7.51 11.20 7.24
CA GLU A 55 -8.33 10.02 7.51
C GLU A 55 -9.69 10.09 6.81
N GLU A 56 -10.30 11.28 6.78
CA GLU A 56 -11.58 11.53 6.13
C GLU A 56 -11.51 11.26 4.62
N GLU A 57 -10.48 11.75 3.95
CA GLU A 57 -10.27 11.49 2.52
C GLU A 57 -10.00 10.01 2.25
N LEU A 58 -9.25 9.35 3.12
CA LEU A 58 -9.00 7.90 3.01
C LEU A 58 -10.29 7.10 3.08
N GLU A 59 -11.16 7.41 4.04
CA GLU A 59 -12.46 6.75 4.16
C GLU A 59 -13.29 6.93 2.89
N LYS A 60 -13.31 8.13 2.35
CA LYS A 60 -14.06 8.47 1.14
C LYS A 60 -13.56 7.68 -0.08
N GLU A 61 -12.24 7.61 -0.24
CA GLU A 61 -11.64 6.90 -1.37
C GLU A 61 -11.74 5.37 -1.24
N LEU A 62 -11.68 4.85 -0.02
CA LEU A 62 -11.73 3.42 0.23
C LEU A 62 -13.15 2.85 0.32
N ALA A 63 -14.14 3.69 0.63
CA ALA A 63 -15.52 3.25 0.88
C ALA A 63 -16.12 2.39 -0.25
N PRO A 64 -15.93 2.70 -1.55
CA PRO A 64 -16.49 1.86 -2.62
C PRO A 64 -15.75 0.56 -2.87
N HIS A 65 -14.68 0.27 -2.12
CA HIS A 65 -13.84 -0.91 -2.33
C HIS A 65 -13.93 -1.91 -1.19
N GLU A 66 -13.72 -3.19 -1.52
CA GLU A 66 -13.55 -4.27 -0.56
C GLU A 66 -12.24 -4.99 -0.87
N PHE A 67 -11.16 -4.60 -0.18
CA PHE A 67 -9.87 -5.25 -0.35
C PHE A 67 -9.74 -6.46 0.56
N ASP A 68 -9.21 -7.56 0.01
CA ASP A 68 -8.89 -8.75 0.79
C ASP A 68 -7.55 -8.59 1.50
N TYR A 69 -6.60 -7.94 0.83
CA TYR A 69 -5.25 -7.72 1.35
C TYR A 69 -4.86 -6.26 1.18
N ILE A 70 -4.18 -5.72 2.18
CA ILE A 70 -3.54 -4.40 2.09
C ILE A 70 -2.08 -4.54 2.47
N VAL A 71 -1.18 -4.11 1.58
CA VAL A 71 0.25 -4.01 1.85
C VAL A 71 0.62 -2.55 1.92
N HIS A 72 0.98 -2.10 3.12
CA HIS A 72 1.35 -0.71 3.36
C HIS A 72 2.86 -0.56 3.27
N ALA A 73 3.34 -0.19 2.08
CA ALA A 73 4.75 0.05 1.81
C ALA A 73 5.09 1.54 1.69
N ALA A 74 4.08 2.41 1.81
CA ALA A 74 4.30 3.86 1.78
C ALA A 74 5.05 4.31 3.02
N GLY A 75 5.92 5.29 2.83
CA GLY A 75 6.66 5.92 3.90
C GLY A 75 7.68 6.91 3.34
N ALA A 76 7.99 7.94 4.09
CA ALA A 76 9.04 8.86 3.73
C ALA A 76 10.40 8.17 3.89
N THR A 77 11.22 8.21 2.85
CA THR A 77 12.56 7.64 2.86
C THR A 77 13.64 8.73 2.99
N LYS A 78 13.26 9.98 2.81
CA LYS A 78 14.15 11.14 2.89
C LYS A 78 13.44 12.26 3.63
N CYS A 79 13.91 12.58 4.83
CA CYS A 79 13.49 13.72 5.60
C CYS A 79 14.73 14.41 6.19
N LEU A 80 14.67 15.73 6.34
CA LEU A 80 15.76 16.52 6.92
C LEU A 80 15.95 16.24 8.41
N HIS A 81 14.86 15.87 9.10
CA HIS A 81 14.87 15.59 10.54
C HIS A 81 14.23 14.25 10.83
N ALA A 82 14.79 13.52 11.77
CA ALA A 82 14.28 12.21 12.21
C ALA A 82 12.84 12.29 12.72
N GLU A 83 12.47 13.39 13.35
CA GLU A 83 11.11 13.62 13.86
C GLU A 83 10.07 13.65 12.74
N ASP A 84 10.39 14.33 11.63
CA ASP A 84 9.50 14.43 10.47
C ASP A 84 9.32 13.07 9.81
N PHE A 85 10.38 12.29 9.71
CA PHE A 85 10.35 10.93 9.20
C PHE A 85 9.41 10.05 10.03
N TYR A 86 9.57 10.09 11.35
CA TYR A 86 8.77 9.31 12.28
C TYR A 86 7.29 9.72 12.23
N LYS A 87 7.04 11.02 12.25
CA LYS A 87 5.70 11.58 12.20
C LYS A 87 4.94 11.18 10.93
N VAL A 88 5.53 11.37 9.77
CA VAL A 88 4.90 11.05 8.48
C VAL A 88 4.57 9.56 8.40
N ASN A 89 5.52 8.70 8.77
CA ASN A 89 5.33 7.25 8.68
C ASN A 89 4.31 6.74 9.69
N THR A 90 4.38 7.20 10.93
CA THR A 90 3.48 6.76 12.00
C THR A 90 2.06 7.28 11.81
N GLU A 91 1.89 8.57 11.54
CA GLU A 91 0.57 9.16 11.36
C GLU A 91 -0.11 8.64 10.10
N GLY A 92 0.62 8.49 9.01
CA GLY A 92 0.08 7.93 7.77
C GLY A 92 -0.47 6.53 7.97
N THR A 93 0.27 5.68 8.66
CA THR A 93 -0.18 4.32 9.00
C THR A 93 -1.41 4.36 9.90
N LYS A 94 -1.41 5.21 10.90
CA LYS A 94 -2.53 5.39 11.83
C LYS A 94 -3.80 5.81 11.10
N HIS A 95 -3.71 6.79 10.22
CA HIS A 95 -4.85 7.25 9.43
C HIS A 95 -5.42 6.14 8.56
N LEU A 96 -4.56 5.36 7.91
CA LEU A 96 -4.99 4.25 7.06
C LEU A 96 -5.71 3.17 7.87
N VAL A 97 -5.13 2.75 8.99
CA VAL A 97 -5.73 1.74 9.87
C VAL A 97 -7.08 2.22 10.42
N ASN A 98 -7.15 3.46 10.88
CA ASN A 98 -8.40 4.03 11.39
C ASN A 98 -9.49 4.09 10.32
N ALA A 99 -9.14 4.49 9.10
CA ALA A 99 -10.08 4.52 7.98
C ALA A 99 -10.65 3.13 7.68
N ILE A 100 -9.79 2.12 7.68
CA ILE A 100 -10.18 0.72 7.46
C ILE A 100 -11.14 0.25 8.56
N LEU A 101 -10.81 0.56 9.81
CA LEU A 101 -11.64 0.17 10.96
C LEU A 101 -13.00 0.87 10.96
N HIS A 102 -13.04 2.16 10.65
CA HIS A 102 -14.30 2.92 10.55
C HIS A 102 -15.20 2.39 9.45
N LEU A 103 -14.64 1.98 8.33
CA LEU A 103 -15.41 1.41 7.22
C LEU A 103 -15.87 -0.03 7.48
N GLY A 104 -15.35 -0.68 8.51
CA GLY A 104 -15.65 -2.08 8.80
C GLY A 104 -15.21 -3.01 7.68
N MET A 105 -14.16 -2.67 6.95
CA MET A 105 -13.68 -3.43 5.81
C MET A 105 -13.16 -4.80 6.23
N PRO A 106 -13.70 -5.91 5.68
CA PRO A 106 -13.31 -7.26 6.09
C PRO A 106 -11.99 -7.70 5.44
N ILE A 107 -10.88 -7.11 5.88
CA ILE A 107 -9.56 -7.42 5.35
C ILE A 107 -9.05 -8.72 5.92
N LYS A 108 -8.58 -9.63 5.05
CA LYS A 108 -8.00 -10.90 5.47
C LYS A 108 -6.61 -10.74 6.05
N ARG A 109 -5.81 -9.79 5.51
CA ARG A 109 -4.47 -9.53 6.02
C ARG A 109 -4.03 -8.11 5.71
N PHE A 110 -3.44 -7.48 6.72
CA PHE A 110 -2.76 -6.18 6.59
C PHE A 110 -1.27 -6.41 6.83
N VAL A 111 -0.44 -6.03 5.85
CA VAL A 111 1.00 -6.17 5.94
C VAL A 111 1.65 -4.79 5.99
N LEU A 112 2.38 -4.54 7.06
CA LEU A 112 3.16 -3.31 7.23
C LEU A 112 4.61 -3.58 6.85
N LYS A 113 5.14 -2.81 5.91
CA LYS A 113 6.56 -2.87 5.56
C LYS A 113 7.38 -2.32 6.71
N LYS A 114 8.19 -3.18 7.32
CA LYS A 114 9.30 -2.74 8.19
C LYS A 114 10.54 -2.54 7.32
N SER A 115 11.54 -1.84 7.85
CA SER A 115 12.75 -1.45 7.12
C SER A 115 13.57 -2.60 6.54
N ASN A 116 13.23 -3.86 6.79
CA ASN A 116 13.95 -5.02 6.30
C ASN A 116 13.34 -5.58 5.02
N SER A 117 13.85 -5.13 3.89
CA SER A 117 13.41 -5.56 2.56
C SER A 117 13.60 -7.06 2.29
N LEU A 118 14.55 -7.70 2.99
CA LEU A 118 14.83 -9.13 2.83
C LEU A 118 13.67 -9.99 3.35
N LEU A 119 13.06 -9.59 4.47
CA LEU A 119 11.91 -10.29 5.04
C LEU A 119 10.68 -10.23 4.12
N ILE A 120 10.48 -9.10 3.46
CA ILE A 120 9.37 -8.94 2.52
C ILE A 120 9.57 -9.86 1.31
N LYS A 121 10.76 -9.91 0.76
CA LYS A 121 11.08 -10.83 -0.35
C LYS A 121 10.87 -12.28 0.04
N LYS A 122 11.30 -12.67 1.23
CA LYS A 122 11.10 -14.01 1.76
C LYS A 122 9.62 -14.32 1.96
N TRP A 123 8.87 -13.38 2.49
CA TRP A 123 7.43 -13.50 2.68
C TRP A 123 6.69 -13.66 1.34
N LEU A 124 7.03 -12.85 0.34
CA LEU A 124 6.41 -12.92 -0.98
C LEU A 124 6.64 -14.27 -1.67
N LYS A 125 7.82 -14.87 -1.49
CA LYS A 125 8.11 -16.21 -2.04
C LYS A 125 7.25 -17.31 -1.40
N GLN A 126 6.84 -17.12 -0.16
CA GLN A 126 6.01 -18.07 0.57
C GLN A 126 4.52 -17.77 0.44
N TRP A 127 4.18 -16.67 -0.21
CA TRP A 127 2.82 -16.22 -0.36
C TRP A 127 2.08 -17.06 -1.38
N LYS A 128 1.18 -17.86 -0.86
CA LYS A 128 0.27 -18.64 -1.68
C LYS A 128 -1.11 -18.04 -1.56
N VAL A 129 -1.67 -17.60 -2.68
CA VAL A 129 -3.06 -17.19 -2.75
C VAL A 129 -3.89 -18.47 -2.90
N VAL A 130 -4.62 -18.76 -1.88
CA VAL A 130 -5.52 -19.92 -1.88
C VAL A 130 -6.95 -19.43 -2.10
#